data_27790877b85c6c1a8ac73ff531e45bf9
#
_entry.id   27790877b85c6c1a8ac73ff531e45bf9
#
_cell.length_a   1.000
_cell.length_b   1.000
_cell.length_c   1.000
_cell.angle_alpha   90.00
_cell.angle_beta   90.00
_cell.angle_gamma   90.00
#
_symmetry.space_group_name_H-M   'P 1'
#
loop_
_entity.id
_entity.type
_entity.pdbx_description
1 polymer ?
#
loop_
_entity_poly.entity_id
_entity_poly.type
_entity_poly.pdbx_seq_one_letter_code
_entity_poly.pdbx_strand_id
1 'polypeptide(L)'
;QIEEIIAGIVARKKYLYVCTNAIKLEEMLSRFTPSKYLAFSIHLDGLQQEHDASVCRDGGYEMAVNAIRAARNAGFRVTTNSTLFADAEPERCREFFDEVMQLGVEGMMVSPGYSYEKAPEQDIFLSRERSHGLFRKILKGGTGRWKFNQSPVFLEFLKGNWDLECRPWGTPSYSLFGWQKPCYLLDEGYAESFADLMNTTDWNSYGRASGNPKCQQCMAHCGYEPAAVEATFGSWKGFLRTARLAVFGPPRDQHESTPRLPEARQAAALPMLPIIDTIPAKTVA
;
A
#
# COMPACT_ATOMS: atom_id res chain seq x y z
N GLN A 1 -13.92 -1.37 -22.07
CA GLN A 1 -13.80 -0.10 -21.28
C GLN A 1 -12.43 0.05 -20.62
N ILE A 2 -11.93 -0.95 -19.85
CA ILE A 2 -10.63 -0.80 -19.13
C ILE A 2 -9.47 -0.61 -20.11
N GLU A 3 -9.47 -1.29 -21.26
CA GLU A 3 -8.45 -1.17 -22.29
C GLU A 3 -8.42 0.24 -22.89
N GLU A 4 -9.58 0.84 -23.14
CA GLU A 4 -9.71 2.18 -23.69
C GLU A 4 -9.21 3.23 -22.70
N ILE A 5 -9.53 3.04 -21.41
CA ILE A 5 -9.05 3.92 -20.32
C ILE A 5 -7.53 3.86 -20.25
N ILE A 6 -6.96 2.65 -20.20
CA ILE A 6 -5.51 2.45 -20.12
C ILE A 6 -4.83 3.05 -21.37
N ALA A 7 -5.33 2.74 -22.56
CA ALA A 7 -4.78 3.26 -23.80
C ALA A 7 -4.83 4.80 -23.83
N GLY A 8 -5.94 5.40 -23.38
CA GLY A 8 -6.10 6.86 -23.30
C GLY A 8 -5.12 7.52 -22.33
N ILE A 9 -4.85 6.91 -21.18
CA ILE A 9 -3.87 7.42 -20.20
C ILE A 9 -2.46 7.30 -20.75
N VAL A 10 -2.11 6.14 -21.31
CA VAL A 10 -0.78 5.87 -21.89
C VAL A 10 -0.50 6.81 -23.07
N ALA A 11 -1.48 7.05 -23.96
CA ALA A 11 -1.33 7.99 -25.07
C ALA A 11 -1.03 9.43 -24.60
N ARG A 12 -1.50 9.80 -23.41
CA ARG A 12 -1.20 11.10 -22.76
C ARG A 12 0.13 11.10 -21.99
N LYS A 13 0.90 10.02 -22.07
CA LYS A 13 2.19 9.85 -21.37
C LYS A 13 2.07 10.03 -19.84
N LYS A 14 0.94 9.60 -19.28
CA LYS A 14 0.74 9.59 -17.82
C LYS A 14 1.06 8.22 -17.27
N TYR A 15 1.76 8.18 -16.13
CA TYR A 15 2.06 6.93 -15.45
C TYR A 15 0.79 6.34 -14.81
N LEU A 16 0.59 5.06 -15.01
CA LEU A 16 -0.54 4.31 -14.51
C LEU A 16 -0.07 3.04 -13.81
N TYR A 17 -0.56 2.83 -12.59
CA TYR A 17 -0.50 1.55 -11.90
C TYR A 17 -1.90 0.94 -11.87
N VAL A 18 -2.04 -0.24 -12.45
CA VAL A 18 -3.28 -1.04 -12.38
C VAL A 18 -3.14 -2.00 -11.21
N CYS A 19 -3.81 -1.68 -10.09
CA CYS A 19 -3.85 -2.56 -8.93
C CYS A 19 -4.78 -3.75 -9.20
N THR A 20 -4.33 -4.96 -8.90
CA THR A 20 -5.08 -6.18 -9.18
C THR A 20 -4.74 -7.29 -8.19
N ASN A 21 -5.72 -8.16 -7.90
CA ASN A 21 -5.52 -9.42 -7.20
C ASN A 21 -5.01 -10.55 -8.12
N ALA A 22 -4.70 -10.23 -9.36
CA ALA A 22 -4.15 -11.10 -10.40
C ALA A 22 -5.04 -12.24 -10.91
N ILE A 23 -6.19 -12.54 -10.31
CA ILE A 23 -7.05 -13.69 -10.64
C ILE A 23 -7.36 -13.81 -12.15
N LYS A 24 -7.53 -12.67 -12.81
CA LYS A 24 -7.87 -12.59 -14.24
C LYS A 24 -6.73 -12.03 -15.10
N LEU A 25 -5.60 -11.68 -14.49
CA LEU A 25 -4.59 -10.88 -15.18
C LEU A 25 -3.97 -11.67 -16.33
N GLU A 26 -3.60 -12.93 -16.13
CA GLU A 26 -2.93 -13.74 -17.14
C GLU A 26 -3.80 -13.88 -18.41
N GLU A 27 -5.10 -14.15 -18.25
CA GLU A 27 -6.06 -14.25 -19.35
C GLU A 27 -6.24 -12.92 -20.11
N MET A 28 -6.04 -11.80 -19.40
CA MET A 28 -6.29 -10.47 -19.97
C MET A 28 -5.05 -9.82 -20.56
N LEU A 29 -3.85 -10.33 -20.33
CA LEU A 29 -2.60 -9.68 -20.75
C LEU A 29 -2.56 -9.33 -22.23
N SER A 30 -3.09 -10.23 -23.10
CA SER A 30 -3.15 -10.02 -24.55
C SER A 30 -3.99 -8.81 -24.98
N ARG A 31 -4.84 -8.28 -24.09
CA ARG A 31 -5.71 -7.12 -24.34
C ARG A 31 -5.01 -5.78 -24.10
N PHE A 32 -3.79 -5.82 -23.54
CA PHE A 32 -3.01 -4.63 -23.21
C PHE A 32 -1.73 -4.58 -24.02
N THR A 33 -1.20 -3.39 -24.22
CA THR A 33 0.10 -3.18 -24.87
C THR A 33 1.12 -2.73 -23.83
N PRO A 34 2.27 -3.41 -23.72
CA PRO A 34 3.34 -3.00 -22.82
C PRO A 34 3.79 -1.56 -23.08
N SER A 35 4.00 -0.80 -22.02
CA SER A 35 4.44 0.60 -22.11
C SER A 35 5.22 0.98 -20.85
N LYS A 36 6.18 1.88 -21.00
CA LYS A 36 6.87 2.48 -19.84
C LYS A 36 5.94 3.26 -18.91
N TYR A 37 4.74 3.61 -19.38
CA TYR A 37 3.72 4.32 -18.62
C TYR A 37 2.71 3.42 -17.93
N LEU A 38 2.74 2.09 -18.19
CA LEU A 38 1.83 1.11 -17.60
C LEU A 38 2.59 0.13 -16.74
N ALA A 39 2.18 0.00 -15.50
CA ALA A 39 2.63 -1.05 -14.59
C ALA A 39 1.42 -1.76 -13.95
N PHE A 40 1.54 -3.06 -13.75
CA PHE A 40 0.62 -3.81 -12.89
C PHE A 40 1.17 -3.82 -11.46
N SER A 41 0.33 -3.45 -10.50
CA SER A 41 0.62 -3.56 -9.06
C SER A 41 -0.17 -4.75 -8.52
N ILE A 42 0.52 -5.85 -8.31
CA ILE A 42 -0.11 -7.12 -7.94
C ILE A 42 -0.16 -7.26 -6.43
N HIS A 43 -1.37 -7.53 -5.92
CA HIS A 43 -1.59 -7.74 -4.50
C HIS A 43 -0.95 -9.05 -4.06
N LEU A 44 -0.08 -8.99 -3.05
CA LEU A 44 0.62 -10.13 -2.49
C LEU A 44 1.08 -9.82 -1.06
N ASP A 45 0.44 -10.39 -0.03
CA ASP A 45 0.61 -9.97 1.36
C ASP A 45 1.62 -10.80 2.16
N GLY A 46 2.16 -11.86 1.59
CA GLY A 46 3.12 -12.75 2.27
C GLY A 46 3.52 -13.91 1.39
N LEU A 47 4.17 -14.91 1.97
CA LEU A 47 4.38 -16.20 1.35
C LEU A 47 3.05 -16.95 1.20
N GLN A 48 3.05 -18.14 0.61
CA GLN A 48 1.84 -18.84 0.22
C GLN A 48 0.81 -18.95 1.35
N GLN A 49 1.24 -19.37 2.53
CA GLN A 49 0.32 -19.58 3.65
C GLN A 49 -0.31 -18.27 4.12
N GLU A 50 0.50 -17.23 4.28
CA GLU A 50 0.06 -15.92 4.75
C GLU A 50 -0.84 -15.24 3.70
N HIS A 51 -0.47 -15.31 2.41
CA HIS A 51 -1.26 -14.68 1.36
C HIS A 51 -2.60 -15.38 1.16
N ASP A 52 -2.62 -16.72 1.04
CA ASP A 52 -3.84 -17.47 0.84
C ASP A 52 -4.82 -17.27 2.01
N ALA A 53 -4.30 -17.19 3.25
CA ALA A 53 -5.10 -16.85 4.42
C ALA A 53 -5.64 -15.41 4.36
N SER A 54 -4.80 -14.43 4.00
CA SER A 54 -5.19 -13.01 3.90
C SER A 54 -6.30 -12.76 2.88
N VAL A 55 -6.24 -13.45 1.72
CA VAL A 55 -7.25 -13.30 0.66
C VAL A 55 -8.39 -14.32 0.76
N CYS A 56 -8.40 -15.16 1.81
CA CYS A 56 -9.37 -16.24 2.00
C CYS A 56 -9.53 -17.14 0.76
N ARG A 57 -8.41 -17.49 0.11
CA ARG A 57 -8.43 -18.26 -1.14
C ARG A 57 -7.20 -19.14 -1.27
N ASP A 58 -7.39 -20.45 -1.21
CA ASP A 58 -6.35 -21.43 -1.50
C ASP A 58 -5.83 -21.27 -2.93
N GLY A 59 -4.50 -21.30 -3.10
CA GLY A 59 -3.84 -21.11 -4.39
C GLY A 59 -3.81 -19.67 -4.90
N GLY A 60 -4.25 -18.69 -4.12
CA GLY A 60 -4.19 -17.25 -4.45
C GLY A 60 -2.75 -16.77 -4.69
N TYR A 61 -1.83 -17.20 -3.84
CA TYR A 61 -0.40 -16.92 -3.99
C TYR A 61 0.16 -17.42 -5.33
N GLU A 62 -0.10 -18.67 -5.66
CA GLU A 62 0.41 -19.28 -6.89
C GLU A 62 -0.14 -18.56 -8.12
N MET A 63 -1.43 -18.20 -8.11
CA MET A 63 -2.05 -17.40 -9.16
C MET A 63 -1.37 -16.04 -9.32
N ALA A 64 -1.10 -15.34 -8.23
CA ALA A 64 -0.43 -14.03 -8.25
C ALA A 64 1.01 -14.16 -8.78
N VAL A 65 1.77 -15.15 -8.32
CA VAL A 65 3.14 -15.42 -8.78
C VAL A 65 3.19 -15.76 -10.27
N ASN A 66 2.26 -16.60 -10.76
CA ASN A 66 2.17 -16.94 -12.17
C ASN A 66 1.81 -15.71 -13.01
N ALA A 67 0.86 -14.90 -12.57
CA ALA A 67 0.51 -13.64 -13.23
C ALA A 67 1.69 -12.63 -13.26
N ILE A 68 2.49 -12.53 -12.20
CA ILE A 68 3.73 -11.72 -12.19
C ILE A 68 4.67 -12.20 -13.29
N ARG A 69 4.94 -13.50 -13.35
CA ARG A 69 5.83 -14.11 -14.36
C ARG A 69 5.31 -13.88 -15.78
N ALA A 70 4.02 -14.13 -16.01
CA ALA A 70 3.37 -13.96 -17.31
C ALA A 70 3.42 -12.49 -17.76
N ALA A 71 3.07 -11.53 -16.89
CA ALA A 71 3.10 -10.11 -17.20
C ALA A 71 4.52 -9.63 -17.54
N ARG A 72 5.53 -10.06 -16.77
CA ARG A 72 6.93 -9.72 -17.05
C ARG A 72 7.43 -10.32 -18.36
N ASN A 73 7.11 -11.59 -18.63
CA ASN A 73 7.48 -12.25 -19.88
C ASN A 73 6.81 -11.57 -21.10
N ALA A 74 5.61 -11.02 -20.92
CA ALA A 74 4.92 -10.22 -21.93
C ALA A 74 5.47 -8.78 -22.06
N GLY A 75 6.49 -8.39 -21.28
CA GLY A 75 7.15 -7.09 -21.35
C GLY A 75 6.49 -5.97 -20.54
N PHE A 76 5.56 -6.29 -19.65
CA PHE A 76 4.95 -5.31 -18.76
C PHE A 76 5.85 -5.01 -17.56
N ARG A 77 5.73 -3.80 -17.06
CA ARG A 77 6.25 -3.38 -15.77
C ARG A 77 5.37 -3.98 -14.67
N VAL A 78 6.00 -4.56 -13.65
CA VAL A 78 5.29 -5.21 -12.55
C VAL A 78 5.87 -4.76 -11.22
N THR A 79 4.99 -4.42 -10.30
CA THR A 79 5.28 -4.16 -8.89
C THR A 79 4.36 -5.00 -8.01
N THR A 80 4.67 -5.12 -6.72
CA THR A 80 3.75 -5.73 -5.76
C THR A 80 3.21 -4.69 -4.78
N ASN A 81 2.04 -4.96 -4.21
CA ASN A 81 1.43 -4.19 -3.15
C ASN A 81 1.05 -5.14 -2.01
N SER A 82 1.61 -4.88 -0.83
CA SER A 82 1.51 -5.77 0.33
C SER A 82 1.02 -5.02 1.55
N THR A 83 0.07 -5.60 2.26
CA THR A 83 -0.44 -5.09 3.53
C THR A 83 -0.02 -6.04 4.65
N LEU A 84 0.64 -5.52 5.67
CA LEU A 84 1.09 -6.28 6.83
C LEU A 84 0.14 -6.07 8.00
N PHE A 85 -0.36 -7.15 8.57
CA PHE A 85 -1.31 -7.14 9.67
C PHE A 85 -0.64 -7.47 11.02
N ALA A 86 -1.45 -7.56 12.07
CA ALA A 86 -0.98 -7.69 13.43
C ALA A 86 -0.26 -9.01 13.75
N ASP A 87 -0.52 -10.04 12.98
CA ASP A 87 0.08 -11.37 13.03
C ASP A 87 1.34 -11.52 12.17
N ALA A 88 1.72 -10.46 11.42
CA ALA A 88 2.90 -10.50 10.56
C ALA A 88 4.19 -10.74 11.36
N GLU A 89 4.92 -11.78 11.00
CA GLU A 89 6.20 -12.13 11.59
C GLU A 89 7.37 -11.52 10.80
N PRO A 90 8.28 -10.77 11.45
CA PRO A 90 9.35 -10.05 10.76
C PRO A 90 10.22 -10.93 9.85
N GLU A 91 10.59 -12.11 10.31
CA GLU A 91 11.43 -13.06 9.57
C GLU A 91 10.71 -13.57 8.32
N ARG A 92 9.43 -13.92 8.44
CA ARG A 92 8.59 -14.34 7.32
C ARG A 92 8.40 -13.21 6.30
N CYS A 93 8.21 -11.97 6.77
CA CYS A 93 8.16 -10.81 5.88
C CYS A 93 9.47 -10.63 5.10
N ARG A 94 10.61 -10.87 5.73
CA ARG A 94 11.93 -10.77 5.09
C ARG A 94 12.12 -11.85 4.02
N GLU A 95 11.76 -13.10 4.33
CA GLU A 95 11.75 -14.21 3.36
C GLU A 95 10.86 -13.88 2.17
N PHE A 96 9.65 -13.40 2.43
CA PHE A 96 8.72 -12.95 1.40
C PHE A 96 9.31 -11.86 0.49
N PHE A 97 9.95 -10.84 1.06
CA PHE A 97 10.59 -9.79 0.26
C PHE A 97 11.73 -10.33 -0.59
N ASP A 98 12.49 -11.30 -0.09
CA ASP A 98 13.55 -11.96 -0.87
C ASP A 98 12.95 -12.74 -2.05
N GLU A 99 11.85 -13.48 -1.84
CA GLU A 99 11.15 -14.19 -2.93
C GLU A 99 10.57 -13.24 -3.97
N VAL A 100 9.92 -12.15 -3.54
CA VAL A 100 9.38 -11.15 -4.46
C VAL A 100 10.48 -10.52 -5.32
N MET A 101 11.66 -10.25 -4.75
CA MET A 101 12.80 -9.76 -5.55
C MET A 101 13.30 -10.78 -6.58
N GLN A 102 13.24 -12.08 -6.27
CA GLN A 102 13.60 -13.15 -7.22
C GLN A 102 12.60 -13.25 -8.38
N LEU A 103 11.34 -12.86 -8.19
CA LEU A 103 10.38 -12.74 -9.29
C LEU A 103 10.75 -11.59 -10.25
N GLY A 104 11.70 -10.73 -9.86
CA GLY A 104 12.25 -9.65 -10.68
C GLY A 104 11.29 -8.49 -10.89
N VAL A 105 10.38 -8.23 -9.98
CA VAL A 105 9.53 -7.04 -9.99
C VAL A 105 10.37 -5.75 -9.91
N GLU A 106 9.84 -4.64 -10.39
CA GLU A 106 10.54 -3.35 -10.34
C GLU A 106 10.65 -2.78 -8.92
N GLY A 107 9.71 -3.14 -8.06
CA GLY A 107 9.70 -2.76 -6.66
C GLY A 107 8.45 -3.24 -5.93
N MET A 108 8.47 -3.07 -4.62
CA MET A 108 7.37 -3.42 -3.72
C MET A 108 6.80 -2.15 -3.10
N MET A 109 5.50 -2.15 -2.84
CA MET A 109 4.84 -1.21 -1.93
C MET A 109 4.40 -1.98 -0.69
N VAL A 110 4.78 -1.52 0.49
CA VAL A 110 4.44 -2.17 1.75
C VAL A 110 3.73 -1.19 2.66
N SER A 111 2.67 -1.61 3.30
CA SER A 111 1.89 -0.77 4.21
C SER A 111 1.47 -1.56 5.44
N PRO A 112 1.43 -0.93 6.63
CA PRO A 112 0.74 -1.54 7.75
C PRO A 112 -0.76 -1.57 7.45
N GLY A 113 -1.42 -2.66 7.83
CA GLY A 113 -2.87 -2.71 7.89
C GLY A 113 -3.37 -1.71 8.94
N TYR A 114 -4.28 -0.84 8.55
CA TYR A 114 -4.88 0.19 9.43
C TYR A 114 -6.38 0.04 9.47
N SER A 115 -6.94 0.29 10.64
CA SER A 115 -8.38 0.18 10.86
C SER A 115 -9.18 1.21 10.05
N TYR A 116 -10.33 0.79 9.53
CA TYR A 116 -11.31 1.65 8.91
C TYR A 116 -12.71 1.26 9.40
N GLU A 117 -13.65 2.21 9.43
CA GLU A 117 -14.94 2.04 10.11
C GLU A 117 -15.74 0.79 9.72
N LYS A 118 -15.64 0.37 8.46
CA LYS A 118 -16.45 -0.74 7.92
C LYS A 118 -15.80 -2.11 8.06
N ALA A 119 -14.57 -2.19 8.60
CA ALA A 119 -13.93 -3.48 8.82
C ALA A 119 -14.59 -4.23 9.99
N PRO A 120 -15.00 -5.49 9.80
CA PRO A 120 -15.67 -6.26 10.84
C PRO A 120 -14.75 -6.58 12.00
N GLU A 121 -13.46 -6.82 11.74
CA GLU A 121 -12.45 -7.20 12.71
C GLU A 121 -11.43 -6.07 12.86
N GLN A 122 -11.38 -5.45 14.03
CA GLN A 122 -10.49 -4.33 14.29
C GLN A 122 -9.13 -4.77 14.86
N ASP A 123 -9.06 -5.93 15.49
CA ASP A 123 -7.86 -6.41 16.21
C ASP A 123 -6.74 -6.86 15.26
N ILE A 124 -7.07 -7.14 14.01
CA ILE A 124 -6.08 -7.52 12.98
C ILE A 124 -5.22 -6.33 12.52
N PHE A 125 -5.63 -5.10 12.80
CA PHE A 125 -4.93 -3.92 12.36
C PHE A 125 -3.79 -3.52 13.31
N LEU A 126 -2.78 -2.89 12.72
CA LEU A 126 -1.63 -2.42 13.46
C LEU A 126 -1.88 -1.01 14.04
N SER A 127 -1.67 -0.85 15.35
CA SER A 127 -1.49 0.48 15.90
C SER A 127 -0.19 1.11 15.37
N ARG A 128 -0.05 2.43 15.45
CA ARG A 128 1.17 3.14 15.05
C ARG A 128 2.42 2.57 15.75
N GLU A 129 2.33 2.32 17.07
CA GLU A 129 3.44 1.78 17.84
C GLU A 129 3.84 0.36 17.39
N ARG A 130 2.85 -0.50 17.18
CA ARG A 130 3.09 -1.87 16.66
C ARG A 130 3.69 -1.83 15.25
N SER A 131 3.21 -0.92 14.40
CA SER A 131 3.77 -0.70 13.06
C SER A 131 5.24 -0.32 13.14
N HIS A 132 5.60 0.66 13.98
CA HIS A 132 6.99 1.05 14.17
C HIS A 132 7.85 -0.13 14.65
N GLY A 133 7.35 -0.93 15.61
CA GLY A 133 8.05 -2.11 16.11
C GLY A 133 8.28 -3.18 15.04
N LEU A 134 7.25 -3.46 14.24
CA LEU A 134 7.30 -4.43 13.15
C LEU A 134 8.30 -3.98 12.06
N PHE A 135 8.15 -2.77 11.54
CA PHE A 135 9.00 -2.27 10.45
C PHE A 135 10.47 -2.07 10.87
N ARG A 136 10.76 -1.75 12.13
CA ARG A 136 12.15 -1.76 12.63
C ARG A 136 12.78 -3.13 12.52
N LYS A 137 12.06 -4.19 12.87
CA LYS A 137 12.56 -5.57 12.79
C LYS A 137 12.71 -6.03 11.35
N ILE A 138 11.70 -5.80 10.51
CA ILE A 138 11.72 -6.19 9.08
C ILE A 138 12.89 -5.49 8.36
N LEU A 139 13.03 -4.18 8.54
CA LEU A 139 14.02 -3.36 7.83
C LEU A 139 15.37 -3.25 8.56
N LYS A 140 15.58 -4.07 9.61
CA LYS A 140 16.87 -4.15 10.32
C LYS A 140 17.98 -4.56 9.37
N GLY A 141 19.12 -3.84 9.42
CA GLY A 141 20.27 -4.11 8.53
C GLY A 141 20.19 -3.42 7.17
N GLY A 142 19.13 -2.63 6.94
CA GLY A 142 18.97 -1.83 5.72
C GLY A 142 18.12 -2.51 4.65
N THR A 143 17.83 -1.76 3.60
CA THR A 143 16.92 -2.15 2.52
C THR A 143 17.63 -2.43 1.19
N GLY A 144 18.97 -2.39 1.17
CA GLY A 144 19.77 -2.40 -0.06
C GLY A 144 19.58 -3.62 -0.97
N ARG A 145 19.06 -4.74 -0.43
CA ARG A 145 18.73 -5.94 -1.20
C ARG A 145 17.33 -5.94 -1.77
N TRP A 146 16.45 -5.04 -1.29
CA TRP A 146 15.08 -4.93 -1.72
C TRP A 146 14.82 -3.60 -2.41
N LYS A 147 13.95 -3.60 -3.39
CA LYS A 147 13.50 -2.40 -4.08
C LYS A 147 12.09 -2.04 -3.59
N PHE A 148 11.93 -0.85 -3.05
CA PHE A 148 10.63 -0.31 -2.67
C PHE A 148 10.24 0.82 -3.62
N ASN A 149 8.95 0.91 -3.92
CA ASN A 149 8.38 2.02 -4.69
C ASN A 149 8.18 3.28 -3.83
N GLN A 150 8.26 3.09 -2.52
CA GLN A 150 8.13 4.15 -1.53
C GLN A 150 9.47 4.87 -1.33
N SER A 151 9.36 6.14 -0.92
CA SER A 151 10.56 6.92 -0.64
C SER A 151 11.32 6.41 0.59
N PRO A 152 12.65 6.57 0.66
CA PRO A 152 13.42 6.24 1.86
C PRO A 152 12.91 6.94 3.11
N VAL A 153 12.40 8.17 2.98
CA VAL A 153 11.83 8.93 4.10
C VAL A 153 10.56 8.28 4.63
N PHE A 154 9.69 7.75 3.75
CA PHE A 154 8.50 7.03 4.18
C PHE A 154 8.85 5.72 4.90
N LEU A 155 9.85 4.98 4.41
CA LEU A 155 10.31 3.77 5.10
C LEU A 155 10.87 4.09 6.50
N GLU A 156 11.59 5.21 6.66
CA GLU A 156 12.03 5.68 7.98
C GLU A 156 10.87 6.15 8.85
N PHE A 157 9.83 6.73 8.27
CA PHE A 157 8.58 7.02 8.99
C PHE A 157 7.89 5.75 9.49
N LEU A 158 7.82 4.70 8.68
CA LEU A 158 7.27 3.40 9.11
C LEU A 158 8.05 2.80 10.28
N LYS A 159 9.36 3.02 10.35
CA LYS A 159 10.23 2.63 11.47
C LYS A 159 10.08 3.55 12.70
N GLY A 160 9.43 4.69 12.57
CA GLY A 160 9.35 5.72 13.61
C GLY A 160 10.62 6.55 13.80
N ASN A 161 11.54 6.53 12.85
CA ASN A 161 12.77 7.34 12.85
C ASN A 161 12.58 8.73 12.24
N TRP A 162 11.42 8.95 11.62
CA TRP A 162 11.04 10.21 11.00
C TRP A 162 9.60 10.54 11.34
N ASP A 163 9.32 11.75 11.73
CA ASP A 163 7.95 12.22 11.95
C ASP A 163 7.46 12.97 10.70
N LEU A 164 6.26 12.62 10.26
CA LEU A 164 5.59 13.21 9.10
C LEU A 164 4.15 13.57 9.48
N GLU A 165 3.69 14.68 8.95
CA GLU A 165 2.29 15.08 9.02
C GLU A 165 1.55 14.64 7.76
N CYS A 166 0.35 14.07 7.95
CA CYS A 166 -0.47 13.60 6.85
C CYS A 166 -0.83 14.75 5.88
N ARG A 167 -0.78 14.46 4.58
CA ARG A 167 -1.28 15.34 3.51
C ARG A 167 -2.49 14.67 2.86
N PRO A 168 -3.69 14.75 3.47
CA PRO A 168 -4.86 14.02 2.99
C PRO A 168 -5.26 14.36 1.55
N TRP A 169 -4.96 15.58 1.10
CA TRP A 169 -5.17 16.03 -0.29
C TRP A 169 -4.13 15.50 -1.29
N GLY A 170 -3.07 14.85 -0.83
CA GLY A 170 -1.93 14.45 -1.67
C GLY A 170 -2.25 13.29 -2.62
N THR A 171 -3.26 12.49 -2.29
CA THR A 171 -3.72 11.36 -3.12
C THR A 171 -5.24 11.35 -3.16
N PRO A 172 -5.86 12.26 -3.92
CA PRO A 172 -7.31 12.33 -4.03
C PRO A 172 -7.86 11.08 -4.72
N SER A 173 -8.96 10.54 -4.19
CA SER A 173 -9.58 9.31 -4.69
C SER A 173 -10.90 9.64 -5.38
N TYR A 174 -11.11 9.03 -6.55
CA TYR A 174 -12.34 9.14 -7.33
C TYR A 174 -13.00 7.77 -7.50
N SER A 175 -14.30 7.72 -7.33
CA SER A 175 -15.10 6.51 -7.47
C SER A 175 -16.33 6.77 -8.34
N LEU A 176 -17.19 5.77 -8.47
CA LEU A 176 -18.50 5.92 -9.14
C LEU A 176 -19.42 6.95 -8.46
N PHE A 177 -19.16 7.29 -7.20
CA PHE A 177 -19.93 8.25 -6.43
C PHE A 177 -19.36 9.67 -6.45
N GLY A 178 -18.18 9.85 -7.04
CA GLY A 178 -17.48 11.12 -7.09
C GLY A 178 -16.14 11.12 -6.35
N TRP A 179 -15.66 12.32 -6.00
CA TRP A 179 -14.41 12.52 -5.26
C TRP A 179 -14.63 12.28 -3.77
N GLN A 180 -13.96 11.28 -3.21
CA GLN A 180 -14.12 10.86 -1.82
C GLN A 180 -13.52 11.86 -0.84
N LYS A 181 -14.27 12.20 0.22
CA LYS A 181 -13.86 13.14 1.27
C LYS A 181 -13.47 12.42 2.55
N PRO A 182 -12.43 12.91 3.23
CA PRO A 182 -11.29 13.71 2.77
C PRO A 182 -10.27 12.82 2.07
N CYS A 183 -10.33 11.53 2.33
CA CYS A 183 -9.47 10.49 1.79
C CYS A 183 -10.25 9.17 1.71
N TYR A 184 -9.70 8.16 1.06
CA TYR A 184 -10.42 6.89 0.84
C TYR A 184 -10.64 6.04 2.12
N LEU A 185 -10.02 6.42 3.25
CA LEU A 185 -10.18 5.70 4.52
C LEU A 185 -11.34 6.20 5.36
N LEU A 186 -11.70 7.47 5.20
CA LEU A 186 -12.78 8.12 5.93
C LEU A 186 -14.00 8.23 5.01
N ASP A 187 -15.11 7.69 5.44
CA ASP A 187 -16.35 7.68 4.66
C ASP A 187 -17.22 8.90 5.02
N GLU A 188 -16.71 10.11 4.69
CA GLU A 188 -17.35 11.38 5.00
C GLU A 188 -18.04 12.01 3.78
N GLY A 189 -18.41 11.16 2.81
CA GLY A 189 -19.14 11.54 1.63
C GLY A 189 -18.26 11.86 0.41
N TYR A 190 -18.88 12.46 -0.60
CA TYR A 190 -18.28 12.69 -1.90
C TYR A 190 -18.50 14.12 -2.34
N ALA A 191 -17.55 14.65 -3.11
CA ALA A 191 -17.69 15.91 -3.83
C ALA A 191 -17.94 15.61 -5.32
N GLU A 192 -18.74 16.44 -5.97
CA GLU A 192 -19.10 16.28 -7.39
C GLU A 192 -17.95 16.61 -8.31
N SER A 193 -17.13 17.60 -7.94
CA SER A 193 -15.95 18.02 -8.69
C SER A 193 -14.68 18.02 -7.83
N PHE A 194 -13.53 17.98 -8.48
CA PHE A 194 -12.24 18.14 -7.81
C PHE A 194 -12.13 19.53 -7.13
N ALA A 195 -12.68 20.56 -7.75
CA ALA A 195 -12.71 21.91 -7.15
C ALA A 195 -13.53 21.92 -5.86
N ASP A 196 -14.68 21.24 -5.82
CA ASP A 196 -15.49 21.12 -4.61
C ASP A 196 -14.73 20.36 -3.53
N LEU A 197 -14.08 19.22 -3.88
CA LEU A 197 -13.25 18.48 -2.93
C LEU A 197 -12.22 19.42 -2.26
N MET A 198 -11.49 20.19 -3.08
CA MET A 198 -10.41 21.03 -2.58
C MET A 198 -10.90 22.24 -1.79
N ASN A 199 -12.00 22.86 -2.21
CA ASN A 199 -12.47 24.13 -1.66
C ASN A 199 -13.46 23.98 -0.50
N THR A 200 -14.18 22.83 -0.42
CA THR A 200 -15.23 22.62 0.62
C THR A 200 -14.77 21.70 1.75
N THR A 201 -13.62 21.04 1.62
CA THR A 201 -13.07 20.19 2.69
C THR A 201 -12.24 21.03 3.64
N ASP A 202 -12.56 21.00 4.93
CA ASP A 202 -11.71 21.59 5.96
C ASP A 202 -10.52 20.66 6.24
N TRP A 203 -9.46 20.86 5.47
CA TRP A 203 -8.25 20.04 5.54
C TRP A 203 -7.56 20.08 6.90
N ASN A 204 -7.76 21.15 7.71
CA ASN A 204 -7.15 21.26 9.03
C ASN A 204 -7.79 20.33 10.06
N SER A 205 -8.96 19.80 9.77
CA SER A 205 -9.65 18.83 10.61
C SER A 205 -9.12 17.39 10.45
N TYR A 206 -8.11 17.18 9.60
CA TYR A 206 -7.58 15.84 9.28
C TYR A 206 -6.07 15.76 9.50
N GLY A 207 -5.60 14.50 9.66
CA GLY A 207 -4.24 14.21 10.04
C GLY A 207 -4.08 14.13 11.57
N ARG A 208 -2.90 13.68 11.98
CA ARG A 208 -2.64 13.45 13.41
C ARG A 208 -2.64 14.74 14.22
N ALA A 209 -2.05 15.81 13.68
CA ALA A 209 -1.95 17.11 14.37
C ALA A 209 -3.31 17.76 14.63
N SER A 210 -4.34 17.42 13.86
CA SER A 210 -5.71 17.96 14.07
C SER A 210 -6.38 17.46 15.34
N GLY A 211 -5.85 16.38 15.96
CA GLY A 211 -6.52 15.71 17.08
C GLY A 211 -7.68 14.80 16.67
N ASN A 212 -7.99 14.66 15.38
CA ASN A 212 -9.07 13.79 14.91
C ASN A 212 -8.78 12.33 15.29
N PRO A 213 -9.65 11.68 16.09
CA PRO A 213 -9.40 10.32 16.58
C PRO A 213 -9.27 9.28 15.47
N LYS A 214 -9.96 9.45 14.34
CA LYS A 214 -9.88 8.57 13.17
C LYS A 214 -8.50 8.62 12.49
N CYS A 215 -7.74 9.70 12.69
CA CYS A 215 -6.43 9.91 12.08
C CYS A 215 -5.25 9.48 12.97
N GLN A 216 -5.47 9.27 14.29
CA GLN A 216 -4.39 9.09 15.26
C GLN A 216 -3.49 7.88 14.99
N GLN A 217 -4.08 6.76 14.58
CA GLN A 217 -3.35 5.51 14.32
C GLN A 217 -2.96 5.32 12.85
N CYS A 218 -3.48 6.15 11.96
CA CYS A 218 -3.23 6.03 10.52
C CYS A 218 -1.75 6.26 10.18
N MET A 219 -1.21 5.38 9.34
CA MET A 219 0.12 5.47 8.73
C MET A 219 0.06 5.20 7.22
N ALA A 220 -1.11 5.43 6.61
CA ALA A 220 -1.36 5.10 5.22
C ALA A 220 -0.48 5.90 4.27
N HIS A 221 0.05 5.21 3.27
CA HIS A 221 0.93 5.82 2.27
C HIS A 221 0.26 6.98 1.51
N CYS A 222 -1.06 6.94 1.32
CA CYS A 222 -1.80 7.97 0.59
C CYS A 222 -1.64 9.39 1.14
N GLY A 223 -1.47 9.53 2.46
CA GLY A 223 -1.25 10.83 3.11
C GLY A 223 0.20 11.07 3.49
N TYR A 224 0.94 10.03 3.81
CA TYR A 224 2.30 10.16 4.34
C TYR A 224 3.39 10.05 3.26
N GLU A 225 3.16 9.38 2.12
CA GLU A 225 4.11 9.42 1.00
C GLU A 225 4.20 10.81 0.36
N PRO A 226 3.07 11.54 0.11
CA PRO A 226 3.14 12.95 -0.27
C PRO A 226 3.90 13.81 0.74
N ALA A 227 3.72 13.58 2.02
CA ALA A 227 4.47 14.27 3.07
C ALA A 227 5.98 13.95 3.02
N ALA A 228 6.35 12.71 2.72
CA ALA A 228 7.74 12.30 2.55
C ALA A 228 8.37 12.95 1.31
N VAL A 229 7.61 13.07 0.21
CA VAL A 229 8.03 13.80 -0.99
C VAL A 229 8.24 15.28 -0.67
N GLU A 230 7.32 15.92 0.06
CA GLU A 230 7.46 17.30 0.51
C GLU A 230 8.69 17.47 1.43
N ALA A 231 8.89 16.57 2.39
CA ALA A 231 10.07 16.58 3.26
C ALA A 231 11.39 16.44 2.49
N THR A 232 11.36 15.73 1.37
CA THR A 232 12.53 15.56 0.49
C THR A 232 12.82 16.81 -0.34
N PHE A 233 11.82 17.37 -1.00
CA PHE A 233 12.00 18.42 -2.00
C PHE A 233 11.63 19.83 -1.51
N GLY A 234 10.98 19.95 -0.36
CA GLY A 234 10.58 21.23 0.23
C GLY A 234 11.74 22.05 0.77
N SER A 235 12.93 21.48 0.91
CA SER A 235 14.14 22.21 1.32
C SER A 235 15.42 21.52 0.85
N TRP A 236 16.49 22.33 0.63
CA TRP A 236 17.82 21.78 0.32
C TRP A 236 18.36 20.83 1.41
N LYS A 237 18.08 21.13 2.67
CA LYS A 237 18.46 20.24 3.79
C LYS A 237 17.70 18.90 3.75
N GLY A 238 16.42 18.92 3.41
CA GLY A 238 15.59 17.74 3.21
C GLY A 238 16.14 16.87 2.09
N PHE A 239 16.45 17.49 0.95
CA PHE A 239 17.03 16.79 -0.19
C PHE A 239 18.35 16.08 0.15
N LEU A 240 19.31 16.79 0.74
CA LEU A 240 20.59 16.22 1.16
C LEU A 240 20.43 15.07 2.18
N ARG A 241 19.51 15.23 3.13
CA ARG A 241 19.23 14.18 4.11
C ARG A 241 18.62 12.94 3.45
N THR A 242 17.69 13.09 2.52
CA THR A 242 17.11 11.99 1.77
C THR A 242 18.13 11.32 0.84
N ALA A 243 18.95 12.11 0.14
CA ALA A 243 20.03 11.59 -0.68
C ALA A 243 21.03 10.76 0.15
N ARG A 244 21.37 11.23 1.34
CA ARG A 244 22.22 10.47 2.28
C ARG A 244 21.57 9.15 2.69
N LEU A 245 20.27 9.15 3.00
CA LEU A 245 19.50 7.93 3.31
C LEU A 245 19.53 6.93 2.13
N ALA A 246 19.33 7.44 0.93
CA ALA A 246 19.29 6.60 -0.28
C ALA A 246 20.65 5.96 -0.58
N VAL A 247 21.77 6.66 -0.33
CA VAL A 247 23.13 6.19 -0.66
C VAL A 247 23.74 5.36 0.46
N PHE A 248 23.60 5.79 1.71
CA PHE A 248 24.29 5.20 2.87
C PHE A 248 23.37 4.37 3.77
N GLY A 249 22.06 4.38 3.49
CA GLY A 249 21.08 3.78 4.37
C GLY A 249 20.83 4.60 5.65
N PRO A 250 19.93 4.12 6.53
CA PRO A 250 19.63 4.77 7.77
C PRO A 250 20.82 4.79 8.73
N PRO A 251 20.91 5.80 9.62
CA PRO A 251 21.84 5.75 10.75
C PRO A 251 21.61 4.46 11.56
N ARG A 252 22.66 3.92 12.18
CA ARG A 252 22.50 2.77 13.08
C ARG A 252 21.45 3.10 14.13
N ASP A 253 20.48 2.19 14.31
CA ASP A 253 19.37 2.40 15.23
C ASP A 253 19.87 2.74 16.64
N GLN A 254 19.53 3.92 17.14
CA GLN A 254 19.85 4.36 18.51
C GLN A 254 18.84 3.82 19.54
N HIS A 255 17.81 3.09 19.11
CA HIS A 255 16.73 2.58 19.94
C HIS A 255 16.79 1.05 20.09
N GLU A 256 17.83 0.55 20.77
CA GLU A 256 17.88 -0.86 21.21
C GLU A 256 17.05 -1.15 22.48
N SER A 257 16.28 -0.22 22.99
CA SER A 257 15.34 -0.49 24.08
C SER A 257 13.99 -0.93 23.51
N THR A 258 13.87 -2.20 23.24
CA THR A 258 12.64 -2.84 22.74
C THR A 258 11.60 -2.93 23.88
N PRO A 259 10.42 -2.31 23.79
CA PRO A 259 9.29 -2.76 24.59
C PRO A 259 8.96 -4.19 24.18
N ARG A 260 8.87 -5.12 25.13
CA ARG A 260 8.35 -6.48 24.85
C ARG A 260 6.93 -6.33 24.34
N LEU A 261 6.68 -6.77 23.11
CA LEU A 261 5.33 -6.92 22.59
C LEU A 261 4.58 -7.92 23.48
N PRO A 262 3.32 -7.65 23.86
CA PRO A 262 2.49 -8.68 24.50
C PRO A 262 2.43 -9.90 23.60
N GLU A 263 2.55 -11.11 24.19
CA GLU A 263 2.43 -12.36 23.46
C GLU A 263 1.10 -12.38 22.69
N ALA A 264 1.19 -12.61 21.39
CA ALA A 264 0.03 -12.75 20.54
C ALA A 264 -0.80 -13.94 21.03
N ARG A 265 -2.06 -13.70 21.39
CA ARG A 265 -3.03 -14.78 21.56
C ARG A 265 -3.13 -15.52 20.24
N GLN A 266 -3.03 -16.85 20.26
CA GLN A 266 -3.24 -17.70 19.09
C GLN A 266 -4.54 -17.27 18.42
N ALA A 267 -4.41 -16.81 17.17
CA ALA A 267 -5.55 -16.42 16.36
C ALA A 267 -6.44 -17.65 16.14
N ALA A 268 -7.68 -17.57 16.56
CA ALA A 268 -8.69 -18.54 16.15
C ALA A 268 -8.88 -18.41 14.63
N ALA A 269 -8.98 -19.55 13.94
CA ALA A 269 -9.22 -19.57 12.50
C ALA A 269 -10.41 -18.66 12.16
N LEU A 270 -10.20 -17.75 11.19
CA LEU A 270 -11.21 -16.80 10.73
C LEU A 270 -12.44 -17.57 10.21
N PRO A 271 -13.66 -17.21 10.61
CA PRO A 271 -14.85 -17.77 9.99
C PRO A 271 -14.93 -17.31 8.53
N MET A 272 -15.06 -18.25 7.62
CA MET A 272 -15.28 -17.98 6.20
C MET A 272 -16.48 -17.04 6.04
N LEU A 273 -16.27 -15.88 5.44
CA LEU A 273 -17.37 -15.00 5.04
C LEU A 273 -18.20 -15.73 3.96
N PRO A 274 -19.53 -15.70 4.05
CA PRO A 274 -20.36 -16.29 3.03
C PRO A 274 -20.07 -15.64 1.68
N ILE A 275 -19.82 -16.50 0.66
CA ILE A 275 -19.71 -16.07 -0.73
C ILE A 275 -21.02 -15.39 -1.09
N ILE A 276 -20.96 -14.09 -1.37
CA ILE A 276 -22.12 -13.37 -1.91
C ILE A 276 -22.30 -13.85 -3.36
N ASP A 277 -23.15 -14.84 -3.54
CA ASP A 277 -23.58 -15.28 -4.85
C ASP A 277 -24.31 -14.13 -5.56
N THR A 278 -23.71 -13.72 -6.66
CA THR A 278 -24.29 -13.02 -7.80
C THR A 278 -25.32 -11.92 -7.54
N ILE A 279 -24.89 -10.69 -7.74
CA ILE A 279 -25.81 -9.58 -8.06
C ILE A 279 -26.47 -9.90 -9.40
N PRO A 280 -27.80 -10.04 -9.48
CA PRO A 280 -28.46 -10.26 -10.77
C PRO A 280 -28.27 -9.05 -11.67
N ALA A 281 -27.86 -9.29 -12.92
CA ALA A 281 -27.75 -8.26 -13.95
C ALA A 281 -29.09 -7.55 -14.10
N LYS A 282 -29.12 -6.26 -13.73
CA LYS A 282 -30.26 -5.41 -14.10
C LYS A 282 -30.22 -5.21 -15.60
N THR A 283 -31.20 -5.77 -16.28
CA THR A 283 -31.51 -5.47 -17.67
C THR A 283 -31.82 -3.98 -17.79
N VAL A 284 -30.95 -3.25 -18.49
CA VAL A 284 -31.22 -1.87 -18.85
C VAL A 284 -32.12 -1.92 -20.08
N ALA A 285 -33.35 -1.43 -19.94
CA ALA A 285 -34.27 -1.19 -21.05
C ALA A 285 -33.88 0.11 -21.75
#